data_1d56efff5bd8bec65fdd007a6869e195
#
_entry.id   1d56efff5bd8bec65fdd007a6869e195
#
_cell.length_a   1.000
_cell.length_b   1.000
_cell.length_c   1.000
_cell.angle_alpha   90.00
_cell.angle_beta   90.00
_cell.angle_gamma   90.00
#
_symmetry.space_group_name_H-M   'P 1'
#
loop_
_entity.id
_entity.type
_entity.pdbx_description
1 polymer ?
#
loop_
_entity_poly.entity_id
_entity_poly.type
_entity_poly.pdbx_seq_one_letter_code
_entity_poly.pdbx_strand_id
1 'polypeptide(L)'
;LLIAAGLLAAAFQSGQALADGVPEFKVDPFWPKPLPENWMLGQVSGIAVDKDDRIWIVHRPGTLVDDEKGALANPPATKCCKPAPPVLQFDAQGNLLKSWGGKGAGYDWPESEHGIHVDRQGNVWLAGNGPKDQQILVFTQDGKFQRQLGKAGEVGGSNNPSGLGRPAHMIVEADELYVADGYANRRVVVYDARTLAYKRHWGAYGDKPHDDKLPPYDPRAALARSFGNPVHCVRISNDGLVYVCDRANDRIQVFEKNGKFVKEYRIEPETLQNGSVWDLVLSEDKAQRYIFVADGANNQMLVLERDSGKVLSRFSRPGRMAGELKWVHNMAIDSKGNLYTAEVGTGRRAQKFLRVGN
;
A
#
# COMPACT_ATOMS: atom_id res chain seq x y z
N LEU A 1 -22.86 -58.58 22.97
CA LEU A 1 -22.83 -57.21 22.45
C LEU A 1 -21.55 -56.51 22.96
N LEU A 2 -20.56 -56.40 22.08
CA LEU A 2 -19.35 -55.63 22.30
C LEU A 2 -19.53 -54.26 21.67
N ILE A 3 -19.48 -53.19 22.46
CA ILE A 3 -19.47 -51.80 22.00
C ILE A 3 -18.01 -51.40 21.84
N ALA A 4 -17.59 -51.17 20.62
CA ALA A 4 -16.26 -50.61 20.31
C ALA A 4 -16.37 -49.07 20.39
N ALA A 5 -15.68 -48.48 21.36
CA ALA A 5 -15.51 -47.06 21.49
C ALA A 5 -14.37 -46.60 20.57
N GLY A 6 -14.71 -45.91 19.50
CA GLY A 6 -13.73 -45.27 18.59
C GLY A 6 -13.18 -43.98 19.23
N LEU A 7 -11.92 -43.96 19.57
CA LEU A 7 -11.18 -42.74 19.93
C LEU A 7 -10.92 -41.89 18.65
N LEU A 8 -11.61 -40.76 18.51
CA LEU A 8 -11.20 -39.73 17.59
C LEU A 8 -9.96 -39.01 18.14
N ALA A 9 -8.81 -39.30 17.55
CA ALA A 9 -7.60 -38.52 17.80
C ALA A 9 -7.73 -37.18 17.04
N ALA A 10 -7.97 -36.09 17.77
CA ALA A 10 -7.85 -34.75 17.23
C ALA A 10 -6.37 -34.49 16.93
N ALA A 11 -6.05 -34.40 15.62
CA ALA A 11 -4.73 -33.95 15.19
C ALA A 11 -4.58 -32.45 15.53
N PHE A 12 -3.86 -32.17 16.63
CA PHE A 12 -3.30 -30.85 16.86
C PHE A 12 -2.29 -30.60 15.74
N GLN A 13 -2.57 -29.64 14.85
CA GLN A 13 -1.56 -29.11 13.95
C GLN A 13 -0.48 -28.48 14.82
N SER A 14 0.67 -29.14 14.88
CA SER A 14 1.89 -28.61 15.46
C SER A 14 2.26 -27.34 14.71
N GLY A 15 2.14 -26.18 15.37
CA GLY A 15 2.74 -24.95 14.88
C GLY A 15 4.23 -25.22 14.62
N GLN A 16 4.68 -25.10 13.37
CA GLN A 16 6.09 -25.12 13.08
C GLN A 16 6.76 -24.02 13.90
N ALA A 17 7.71 -24.36 14.75
CA ALA A 17 8.56 -23.39 15.42
C ALA A 17 9.24 -22.56 14.34
N LEU A 18 9.08 -21.23 14.39
CA LEU A 18 9.76 -20.32 13.50
C LEU A 18 11.26 -20.45 13.71
N ALA A 19 12.05 -20.33 12.64
CA ALA A 19 13.49 -20.29 12.74
C ALA A 19 13.90 -19.09 13.62
N ASP A 20 14.90 -19.27 14.50
CA ASP A 20 15.38 -18.21 15.38
C ASP A 20 15.69 -16.92 14.62
N GLY A 21 15.07 -15.82 15.05
CA GLY A 21 15.30 -14.48 14.49
C GLY A 21 14.30 -14.01 13.42
N VAL A 22 13.33 -14.81 12.99
CA VAL A 22 12.26 -14.34 12.09
C VAL A 22 11.34 -13.39 12.87
N PRO A 23 11.06 -12.17 12.36
CA PRO A 23 10.19 -11.22 13.05
C PRO A 23 8.76 -11.77 13.24
N GLU A 24 8.25 -11.60 14.46
CA GLU A 24 6.88 -11.91 14.82
C GLU A 24 6.09 -10.65 15.13
N PHE A 25 4.77 -10.71 14.95
CA PHE A 25 3.90 -9.54 15.09
C PHE A 25 2.65 -9.88 15.90
N LYS A 26 2.25 -8.91 16.74
CA LYS A 26 1.01 -8.96 17.51
C LYS A 26 0.20 -7.69 17.26
N VAL A 27 -1.08 -7.83 16.93
CA VAL A 27 -1.95 -6.67 16.74
C VAL A 27 -2.07 -5.84 18.03
N ASP A 28 -2.05 -4.52 17.90
CA ASP A 28 -2.52 -3.58 18.91
C ASP A 28 -4.01 -3.30 18.67
N PRO A 29 -4.93 -3.91 19.43
CA PRO A 29 -6.36 -3.78 19.16
C PRO A 29 -6.92 -2.40 19.53
N PHE A 30 -6.12 -1.53 20.16
CA PHE A 30 -6.51 -0.20 20.61
C PHE A 30 -5.93 0.92 19.75
N TRP A 31 -5.26 0.57 18.65
CA TRP A 31 -4.74 1.52 17.68
C TRP A 31 -5.59 1.47 16.39
N PRO A 32 -6.00 2.62 15.81
CA PRO A 32 -5.92 3.99 16.36
C PRO A 32 -6.96 4.21 17.47
N LYS A 33 -6.83 5.32 18.21
CA LYS A 33 -7.85 5.76 19.17
C LYS A 33 -9.13 6.17 18.43
N PRO A 34 -10.29 6.15 19.12
CA PRO A 34 -11.54 6.63 18.53
C PRO A 34 -11.40 8.03 17.93
N LEU A 35 -11.95 8.22 16.73
CA LEU A 35 -11.94 9.51 16.06
C LEU A 35 -12.97 10.47 16.73
N PRO A 36 -12.68 11.77 16.73
CA PRO A 36 -13.61 12.77 17.28
C PRO A 36 -14.84 12.95 16.39
N GLU A 37 -15.82 13.70 16.86
CA GLU A 37 -16.99 14.18 16.09
C GLU A 37 -17.81 13.10 15.40
N ASN A 38 -17.79 11.87 15.89
CA ASN A 38 -18.43 10.72 15.25
C ASN A 38 -17.93 10.47 13.80
N TRP A 39 -16.66 10.78 13.53
CA TRP A 39 -16.04 10.51 12.24
C TRP A 39 -15.89 9.03 11.99
N MET A 40 -16.14 8.65 10.73
CA MET A 40 -15.90 7.31 10.21
C MET A 40 -14.89 7.32 9.06
N LEU A 41 -14.12 6.26 8.98
CA LEU A 41 -13.22 6.02 7.87
C LEU A 41 -13.97 5.27 6.74
N GLY A 42 -13.83 5.74 5.52
CA GLY A 42 -14.08 4.94 4.33
C GLY A 42 -12.93 3.96 4.08
N GLN A 43 -12.79 3.47 2.86
CA GLN A 43 -11.69 2.61 2.47
C GLN A 43 -10.34 3.32 2.72
N VAL A 44 -9.50 2.76 3.59
CA VAL A 44 -8.16 3.30 3.83
C VAL A 44 -7.24 2.78 2.74
N SER A 45 -6.91 3.64 1.78
CA SER A 45 -6.20 3.25 0.57
C SER A 45 -4.69 3.43 0.65
N GLY A 46 -4.20 4.28 1.53
CA GLY A 46 -2.78 4.51 1.68
C GLY A 46 -2.40 4.76 3.13
N ILE A 47 -1.17 4.37 3.47
CA ILE A 47 -0.57 4.58 4.79
C ILE A 47 0.92 4.85 4.64
N ALA A 48 1.45 5.79 5.41
CA ALA A 48 2.86 6.13 5.46
C ALA A 48 3.29 6.41 6.90
N VAL A 49 4.56 6.23 7.18
CA VAL A 49 5.20 6.66 8.42
C VAL A 49 6.24 7.72 8.07
N ASP A 50 6.22 8.85 8.77
CA ASP A 50 7.20 9.90 8.58
C ASP A 50 8.45 9.69 9.46
N LYS A 51 9.46 10.54 9.27
CA LYS A 51 10.74 10.46 10.01
C LYS A 51 10.64 10.60 11.53
N ASP A 52 9.49 11.08 12.04
CA ASP A 52 9.20 11.28 13.45
C ASP A 52 8.27 10.18 14.01
N ASP A 53 8.14 9.05 13.30
CA ASP A 53 7.23 7.93 13.60
C ASP A 53 5.76 8.34 13.72
N ARG A 54 5.32 9.37 12.97
CA ARG A 54 3.91 9.72 12.85
C ARG A 54 3.31 8.96 11.70
N ILE A 55 2.11 8.43 11.92
CA ILE A 55 1.41 7.59 10.96
C ILE A 55 0.41 8.44 10.20
N TRP A 56 0.54 8.46 8.89
CA TRP A 56 -0.34 9.15 7.98
C TRP A 56 -1.19 8.16 7.21
N ILE A 57 -2.49 8.41 7.15
CA ILE A 57 -3.41 7.64 6.31
C ILE A 57 -4.11 8.56 5.31
N VAL A 58 -4.42 8.00 4.16
CA VAL A 58 -5.39 8.56 3.24
C VAL A 58 -6.53 7.55 3.06
N HIS A 59 -7.76 8.03 3.16
CA HIS A 59 -8.94 7.19 2.97
C HIS A 59 -9.90 7.84 1.98
N ARG A 60 -10.88 7.06 1.54
CA ARG A 60 -11.91 7.44 0.58
C ARG A 60 -13.23 7.76 1.29
N PRO A 61 -13.51 9.01 1.69
CA PRO A 61 -14.75 9.38 2.36
C PRO A 61 -15.99 9.05 1.55
N GLY A 62 -15.89 9.12 0.21
CA GLY A 62 -16.95 8.80 -0.72
C GLY A 62 -17.43 7.34 -0.73
N THR A 63 -16.69 6.43 -0.08
CA THR A 63 -17.04 5.00 0.01
C THR A 63 -17.90 4.65 1.23
N LEU A 64 -18.23 5.62 2.08
CA LEU A 64 -19.20 5.45 3.14
C LEU A 64 -20.60 5.34 2.55
N VAL A 65 -21.40 4.42 3.08
CA VAL A 65 -22.80 4.24 2.70
C VAL A 65 -23.72 5.22 3.45
N ASP A 66 -24.98 5.31 3.10
CA ASP A 66 -25.86 6.38 3.58
C ASP A 66 -26.11 6.34 5.10
N ASP A 67 -26.22 5.15 5.69
CA ASP A 67 -26.34 5.00 7.16
C ASP A 67 -25.07 5.38 7.91
N GLU A 68 -23.91 5.35 7.27
CA GLU A 68 -22.63 5.84 7.81
C GLU A 68 -22.46 7.37 7.67
N LYS A 69 -23.42 8.05 7.05
CA LYS A 69 -23.42 9.51 6.80
C LYS A 69 -24.69 10.19 7.32
N GLY A 70 -25.47 9.52 8.13
CA GLY A 70 -26.79 9.99 8.55
C GLY A 70 -26.82 11.36 9.22
N ALA A 71 -25.73 11.79 9.86
CA ALA A 71 -25.62 13.12 10.47
C ALA A 71 -25.46 14.26 9.43
N LEU A 72 -25.13 13.95 8.17
CA LEU A 72 -25.05 14.92 7.07
C LEU A 72 -26.35 15.12 6.31
N ALA A 73 -27.35 14.29 6.53
CA ALA A 73 -28.68 14.45 5.91
C ALA A 73 -29.33 15.77 6.35
N ASN A 74 -30.22 16.32 5.52
CA ASN A 74 -30.95 17.52 5.85
C ASN A 74 -32.48 17.27 5.73
N PRO A 75 -33.21 17.16 6.86
CA PRO A 75 -32.72 17.18 8.24
C PRO A 75 -31.86 15.97 8.59
N PRO A 76 -30.99 16.03 9.62
CA PRO A 76 -30.17 14.90 10.03
C PRO A 76 -31.04 13.65 10.35
N ALA A 77 -30.71 12.52 9.72
CA ALA A 77 -31.40 11.25 9.95
C ALA A 77 -31.00 10.62 11.30
N THR A 78 -29.74 10.84 11.73
CA THR A 78 -29.20 10.30 12.98
C THR A 78 -28.19 11.28 13.58
N LYS A 79 -27.80 11.06 14.85
CA LYS A 79 -26.70 11.80 15.50
C LYS A 79 -25.31 11.34 15.02
N CYS A 80 -25.17 10.12 14.56
CA CYS A 80 -24.02 9.53 13.93
C CYS A 80 -24.32 9.38 12.43
N CYS A 81 -23.42 9.40 11.52
CA CYS A 81 -21.98 9.62 11.61
C CYS A 81 -21.59 10.59 10.50
N LYS A 82 -20.30 10.98 10.45
CA LYS A 82 -19.76 11.84 9.40
C LYS A 82 -18.50 11.21 8.81
N PRO A 83 -18.22 11.37 7.50
CA PRO A 83 -16.92 11.01 6.97
C PRO A 83 -15.82 11.86 7.63
N ALA A 84 -14.72 11.22 8.01
CA ALA A 84 -13.50 11.94 8.41
C ALA A 84 -12.93 12.73 7.20
N PRO A 85 -12.12 13.78 7.44
CA PRO A 85 -11.30 14.38 6.38
C PRO A 85 -10.40 13.33 5.71
N PRO A 86 -10.13 13.41 4.39
CA PRO A 86 -9.43 12.36 3.65
C PRO A 86 -8.04 11.99 4.17
N VAL A 87 -7.30 12.95 4.73
CA VAL A 87 -5.95 12.75 5.27
C VAL A 87 -5.96 12.91 6.77
N LEU A 88 -5.42 11.92 7.47
CA LEU A 88 -5.32 11.91 8.93
C LEU A 88 -3.89 11.58 9.34
N GLN A 89 -3.39 12.24 10.38
CA GLN A 89 -2.10 11.98 11.01
C GLN A 89 -2.30 11.54 12.46
N PHE A 90 -1.63 10.47 12.84
CA PHE A 90 -1.66 9.93 14.20
C PHE A 90 -0.24 9.88 14.79
N ASP A 91 -0.15 9.91 16.12
CA ASP A 91 1.06 9.49 16.80
C ASP A 91 1.15 7.94 16.90
N ALA A 92 2.27 7.44 17.38
CA ALA A 92 2.49 6.00 17.55
C ALA A 92 1.54 5.36 18.58
N GLN A 93 0.90 6.15 19.45
CA GLN A 93 -0.10 5.73 20.43
C GLN A 93 -1.52 5.74 19.87
N GLY A 94 -1.71 6.23 18.63
CA GLY A 94 -2.99 6.27 17.94
C GLY A 94 -3.82 7.52 18.19
N ASN A 95 -3.28 8.55 18.85
CA ASN A 95 -3.97 9.82 19.00
C ASN A 95 -3.96 10.57 17.66
N LEU A 96 -5.12 11.11 17.27
CA LEU A 96 -5.23 11.96 16.09
C LEU A 96 -4.51 13.29 16.35
N LEU A 97 -3.56 13.63 15.48
CA LEU A 97 -2.79 14.86 15.55
C LEU A 97 -3.28 15.94 14.57
N LYS A 98 -3.58 15.52 13.33
CA LYS A 98 -4.03 16.38 12.24
C LYS A 98 -5.05 15.68 11.34
N SER A 99 -5.89 16.51 10.71
CA SER A 99 -6.84 16.05 9.70
C SER A 99 -7.09 17.16 8.69
N TRP A 100 -7.07 16.83 7.39
CA TRP A 100 -7.31 17.78 6.32
C TRP A 100 -7.56 17.07 4.99
N GLY A 101 -7.78 17.85 3.93
CA GLY A 101 -7.90 17.36 2.56
C GLY A 101 -9.29 17.57 1.97
N GLY A 102 -9.43 17.14 0.73
CA GLY A 102 -10.60 17.37 -0.09
C GLY A 102 -10.39 18.45 -1.14
N LYS A 103 -11.43 18.77 -1.90
CA LYS A 103 -11.38 19.75 -2.98
C LYS A 103 -10.99 21.13 -2.45
N GLY A 104 -10.17 21.85 -3.22
CA GLY A 104 -9.70 23.17 -2.90
C GLY A 104 -9.31 23.96 -4.16
N ALA A 105 -8.81 25.16 -3.98
CA ALA A 105 -8.40 26.02 -5.07
C ALA A 105 -6.97 25.71 -5.54
N GLY A 106 -6.75 25.67 -6.84
CA GLY A 106 -5.42 25.58 -7.46
C GLY A 106 -4.88 24.15 -7.63
N TYR A 107 -5.67 23.12 -7.34
CA TYR A 107 -5.29 21.72 -7.54
C TYR A 107 -6.49 20.83 -7.85
N ASP A 108 -6.22 19.67 -8.45
CA ASP A 108 -7.22 18.66 -8.77
C ASP A 108 -7.21 17.55 -7.71
N TRP A 109 -8.11 17.63 -6.71
CA TRP A 109 -8.22 16.56 -5.70
C TRP A 109 -8.66 15.24 -6.35
N PRO A 110 -8.02 14.09 -6.00
CA PRO A 110 -8.38 12.80 -6.60
C PRO A 110 -9.84 12.43 -6.45
N GLU A 111 -10.42 11.79 -7.47
CA GLU A 111 -11.75 11.18 -7.40
C GLU A 111 -11.76 9.93 -6.51
N SER A 112 -10.63 9.22 -6.50
CA SER A 112 -10.42 8.02 -5.69
C SER A 112 -9.02 8.05 -5.08
N GLU A 113 -8.90 8.54 -3.87
CA GLU A 113 -7.65 8.64 -3.14
C GLU A 113 -6.96 7.26 -3.07
N HIS A 114 -5.62 7.25 -3.26
CA HIS A 114 -4.89 5.98 -3.30
C HIS A 114 -3.56 6.00 -2.54
N GLY A 115 -2.50 6.53 -3.11
CA GLY A 115 -1.19 6.54 -2.51
C GLY A 115 -0.94 7.76 -1.64
N ILE A 116 -0.23 7.57 -0.53
CA ILE A 116 0.32 8.65 0.31
C ILE A 116 1.78 8.36 0.63
N HIS A 117 2.60 9.40 0.58
CA HIS A 117 3.99 9.36 1.03
C HIS A 117 4.33 10.66 1.76
N VAL A 118 5.18 10.58 2.79
CA VAL A 118 5.73 11.77 3.45
C VAL A 118 7.24 11.73 3.31
N ASP A 119 7.78 12.74 2.64
CA ASP A 119 9.22 12.82 2.42
C ASP A 119 9.98 13.33 3.67
N ARG A 120 11.30 13.23 3.64
CA ARG A 120 12.16 13.64 4.76
C ARG A 120 12.09 15.15 5.05
N GLN A 121 11.65 15.97 4.09
CA GLN A 121 11.40 17.40 4.25
C GLN A 121 10.03 17.69 4.88
N GLY A 122 9.18 16.68 5.02
CA GLY A 122 7.83 16.79 5.58
C GLY A 122 6.77 17.18 4.54
N ASN A 123 7.04 17.07 3.24
CA ASN A 123 6.01 17.23 2.24
C ASN A 123 5.17 15.95 2.16
N VAL A 124 3.86 16.14 2.07
CA VAL A 124 2.88 15.05 1.92
C VAL A 124 2.49 14.93 0.45
N TRP A 125 2.80 13.78 -0.13
CA TRP A 125 2.55 13.45 -1.53
C TRP A 125 1.32 12.55 -1.61
N LEU A 126 0.37 12.90 -2.47
CA LEU A 126 -0.90 12.19 -2.62
C LEU A 126 -1.17 11.86 -4.08
N ALA A 127 -1.69 10.66 -4.33
CA ALA A 127 -2.15 10.22 -5.64
C ALA A 127 -3.53 9.59 -5.56
N GLY A 128 -4.18 9.44 -6.72
CA GLY A 128 -5.43 8.74 -6.86
C GLY A 128 -5.42 7.72 -8.00
N ASN A 129 -6.40 6.83 -8.00
CA ASN A 129 -6.57 5.81 -9.03
C ASN A 129 -7.93 5.84 -9.74
N GLY A 130 -8.71 6.89 -9.52
CA GLY A 130 -9.95 7.13 -10.25
C GLY A 130 -9.72 7.34 -11.76
N PRO A 131 -10.77 7.29 -12.58
CA PRO A 131 -10.64 7.43 -14.04
C PRO A 131 -9.95 8.71 -14.51
N LYS A 132 -10.04 9.79 -13.71
CA LYS A 132 -9.43 11.08 -14.01
C LYS A 132 -8.27 11.44 -13.09
N ASP A 133 -7.71 10.47 -12.36
CA ASP A 133 -6.62 10.72 -11.43
C ASP A 133 -5.26 10.51 -12.11
N GLN A 134 -4.83 11.48 -12.93
CA GLN A 134 -3.54 11.49 -13.61
C GLN A 134 -2.59 12.53 -13.00
N GLN A 135 -2.77 12.83 -11.71
CA GLN A 135 -1.96 13.81 -11.00
C GLN A 135 -1.39 13.24 -9.68
N ILE A 136 -0.32 13.86 -9.23
CA ILE A 136 0.23 13.74 -7.88
C ILE A 136 0.24 15.13 -7.26
N LEU A 137 -0.32 15.25 -6.07
CA LEU A 137 -0.42 16.50 -5.32
C LEU A 137 0.62 16.52 -4.20
N VAL A 138 1.17 17.69 -3.92
CA VAL A 138 2.12 17.91 -2.85
C VAL A 138 1.60 18.98 -1.90
N PHE A 139 1.57 18.65 -0.61
CA PHE A 139 1.11 19.51 0.46
C PHE A 139 2.16 19.63 1.57
N THR A 140 2.05 20.67 2.38
CA THR A 140 2.70 20.68 3.70
C THR A 140 1.99 19.73 4.65
N GLN A 141 2.59 19.43 5.80
CA GLN A 141 1.94 18.61 6.85
C GLN A 141 0.63 19.22 7.39
N ASP A 142 0.41 20.52 7.20
CA ASP A 142 -0.81 21.21 7.60
C ASP A 142 -1.85 21.33 6.48
N GLY A 143 -1.64 20.60 5.37
CA GLY A 143 -2.58 20.54 4.25
C GLY A 143 -2.55 21.77 3.34
N LYS A 144 -1.50 22.62 3.41
CA LYS A 144 -1.33 23.71 2.46
C LYS A 144 -0.78 23.19 1.14
N PHE A 145 -1.52 23.39 0.04
CA PHE A 145 -1.09 23.01 -1.31
C PHE A 145 0.21 23.70 -1.70
N GLN A 146 1.11 22.96 -2.32
CA GLN A 146 2.39 23.46 -2.80
C GLN A 146 2.52 23.35 -4.33
N ARG A 147 2.30 22.17 -4.89
CA ARG A 147 2.46 21.90 -6.33
C ARG A 147 1.76 20.62 -6.77
N GLN A 148 1.55 20.49 -8.05
CA GLN A 148 0.94 19.33 -8.72
C GLN A 148 1.81 18.86 -9.87
N LEU A 149 2.01 17.54 -9.98
CA LEU A 149 2.57 16.87 -11.16
C LEU A 149 1.42 16.24 -11.93
N GLY A 150 1.39 16.43 -13.25
CA GLY A 150 0.30 15.94 -14.10
C GLY A 150 -0.98 16.75 -13.95
N LYS A 151 -2.04 16.32 -14.62
CA LYS A 151 -3.33 17.01 -14.63
C LYS A 151 -4.48 16.03 -14.75
N ALA A 152 -5.55 16.26 -14.00
CA ALA A 152 -6.73 15.42 -13.99
C ALA A 152 -7.34 15.28 -15.40
N GLY A 153 -7.63 14.05 -15.81
CA GLY A 153 -8.22 13.73 -17.10
C GLY A 153 -7.25 13.71 -18.29
N GLU A 154 -5.98 14.07 -18.10
CA GLU A 154 -4.96 14.03 -19.16
C GLU A 154 -4.18 12.71 -19.11
N VAL A 155 -4.71 11.66 -19.74
CA VAL A 155 -4.09 10.33 -19.77
C VAL A 155 -2.86 10.35 -20.67
N GLY A 156 -1.68 10.02 -20.11
CA GLY A 156 -0.48 9.69 -20.88
C GLY A 156 -0.31 8.17 -20.99
N GLY A 157 0.14 7.65 -22.14
CA GLY A 157 0.57 6.26 -22.25
C GLY A 157 1.87 5.99 -21.49
N SER A 158 2.23 4.72 -21.37
CA SER A 158 3.39 4.28 -20.59
C SER A 158 4.73 4.86 -21.03
N ASN A 159 4.83 5.37 -22.25
CA ASN A 159 6.03 6.01 -22.78
C ASN A 159 5.95 7.57 -22.83
N ASN A 160 4.86 8.16 -22.35
CA ASN A 160 4.73 9.61 -22.31
C ASN A 160 5.46 10.19 -21.08
N PRO A 161 6.48 11.05 -21.25
CA PRO A 161 7.22 11.63 -20.12
C PRO A 161 6.41 12.62 -19.27
N SER A 162 5.37 13.22 -19.85
CA SER A 162 4.60 14.32 -19.23
C SER A 162 3.31 13.86 -18.55
N GLY A 163 2.79 12.69 -18.90
CA GLY A 163 1.51 12.21 -18.43
C GLY A 163 1.65 11.05 -17.45
N LEU A 164 0.73 10.98 -16.50
CA LEU A 164 0.59 9.84 -15.58
C LEU A 164 -0.61 8.97 -15.98
N GLY A 165 -0.57 7.69 -15.60
CA GLY A 165 -1.61 6.71 -15.88
C GLY A 165 -2.25 6.18 -14.59
N ARG A 166 -2.83 7.06 -13.77
CA ARG A 166 -3.48 6.67 -12.51
C ARG A 166 -2.46 6.02 -11.56
N PRO A 167 -1.53 6.84 -10.99
CA PRO A 167 -0.43 6.36 -10.17
C PRO A 167 -0.93 5.66 -8.90
N ALA A 168 -0.35 4.50 -8.60
CA ALA A 168 -0.74 3.70 -7.46
C ALA A 168 0.02 4.10 -6.19
N HIS A 169 1.33 4.24 -6.29
CA HIS A 169 2.21 4.51 -5.16
C HIS A 169 3.39 5.38 -5.58
N MET A 170 3.97 6.10 -4.62
CA MET A 170 5.17 6.88 -4.85
C MET A 170 6.06 6.89 -3.62
N ILE A 171 7.35 7.15 -3.85
CA ILE A 171 8.34 7.41 -2.80
C ILE A 171 9.33 8.47 -3.27
N VAL A 172 9.73 9.35 -2.37
CA VAL A 172 10.83 10.29 -2.59
C VAL A 172 12.07 9.76 -1.88
N GLU A 173 13.12 9.55 -2.65
CA GLU A 173 14.43 9.17 -2.11
C GLU A 173 15.50 10.15 -2.64
N ALA A 174 16.21 10.79 -1.73
CA ALA A 174 17.06 11.94 -2.01
C ALA A 174 16.27 13.03 -2.79
N ASP A 175 16.67 13.34 -4.02
CA ASP A 175 16.02 14.35 -4.87
C ASP A 175 15.18 13.72 -6.00
N GLU A 176 14.80 12.43 -5.89
CA GLU A 176 14.07 11.72 -6.91
C GLU A 176 12.72 11.19 -6.40
N LEU A 177 11.66 11.48 -7.17
CA LEU A 177 10.33 10.94 -6.99
C LEU A 177 10.17 9.71 -7.89
N TYR A 178 10.08 8.54 -7.29
CA TYR A 178 9.76 7.28 -7.97
C TYR A 178 8.26 7.02 -7.87
N VAL A 179 7.63 6.71 -8.98
CA VAL A 179 6.19 6.50 -9.08
C VAL A 179 5.90 5.13 -9.69
N ALA A 180 5.15 4.30 -9.00
CA ALA A 180 4.47 3.14 -9.55
C ALA A 180 3.25 3.62 -10.34
N ASP A 181 3.44 3.89 -11.62
CA ASP A 181 2.42 4.46 -12.51
C ASP A 181 1.68 3.32 -13.21
N GLY A 182 0.70 2.72 -12.49
CA GLY A 182 0.31 1.34 -12.77
C GLY A 182 -1.14 1.05 -13.09
N TYR A 183 -2.14 1.86 -12.73
CA TYR A 183 -3.54 1.51 -12.98
C TYR A 183 -3.99 1.68 -14.45
N ALA A 184 -3.35 2.59 -15.17
CA ALA A 184 -3.56 2.74 -16.61
C ALA A 184 -2.27 2.58 -17.41
N ASN A 185 -1.13 2.94 -16.84
CA ASN A 185 0.20 2.69 -17.40
C ASN A 185 0.84 1.42 -16.82
N ARG A 186 2.02 1.01 -17.31
CA ARG A 186 2.75 -0.18 -16.91
C ARG A 186 4.23 0.10 -16.70
N ARG A 187 4.52 1.05 -15.80
CA ARG A 187 5.88 1.53 -15.61
C ARG A 187 6.18 1.96 -14.18
N VAL A 188 7.46 2.01 -13.88
CA VAL A 188 8.01 2.93 -12.90
C VAL A 188 8.48 4.17 -13.65
N VAL A 189 8.10 5.35 -13.19
CA VAL A 189 8.58 6.62 -13.75
C VAL A 189 9.23 7.46 -12.65
N VAL A 190 10.30 8.15 -13.00
CA VAL A 190 11.11 8.93 -12.06
C VAL A 190 11.14 10.38 -12.50
N TYR A 191 10.87 11.26 -11.55
CA TYR A 191 10.95 12.72 -11.71
C TYR A 191 11.95 13.30 -10.69
N ASP A 192 12.41 14.49 -10.96
CA ASP A 192 13.08 15.31 -9.95
C ASP A 192 12.05 15.74 -8.91
N ALA A 193 12.27 15.44 -7.64
CA ALA A 193 11.28 15.67 -6.57
C ALA A 193 11.04 17.17 -6.30
N ARG A 194 11.99 18.04 -6.61
CA ARG A 194 11.90 19.47 -6.39
C ARG A 194 11.23 20.20 -7.55
N THR A 195 11.67 19.91 -8.78
CA THR A 195 11.23 20.61 -9.99
C THR A 195 10.09 19.92 -10.72
N LEU A 196 9.82 18.65 -10.40
CA LEU A 196 8.88 17.73 -11.07
C LEU A 196 9.26 17.45 -12.53
N ALA A 197 10.51 17.74 -12.93
CA ALA A 197 11.01 17.43 -14.25
C ALA A 197 11.19 15.92 -14.43
N TYR A 198 10.74 15.39 -15.58
CA TYR A 198 10.95 13.99 -15.95
C TYR A 198 12.44 13.64 -16.02
N LYS A 199 12.80 12.45 -15.51
CA LYS A 199 14.17 11.92 -15.59
C LYS A 199 14.27 10.64 -16.42
N ARG A 200 13.48 9.62 -16.10
CA ARG A 200 13.50 8.30 -16.76
C ARG A 200 12.27 7.47 -16.41
N HIS A 201 12.05 6.40 -17.14
CA HIS A 201 11.06 5.36 -16.80
C HIS A 201 11.50 4.02 -17.37
N TRP A 202 10.89 2.95 -16.85
CA TRP A 202 11.08 1.60 -17.34
C TRP A 202 9.87 0.71 -17.06
N GLY A 203 9.71 -0.36 -17.86
CA GLY A 203 8.76 -1.43 -17.67
C GLY A 203 9.35 -2.64 -16.95
N ALA A 204 8.67 -3.77 -17.00
CA ALA A 204 9.20 -5.02 -16.45
C ALA A 204 10.54 -5.39 -17.11
N TYR A 205 11.43 -5.97 -16.32
CA TYR A 205 12.80 -6.36 -16.71
C TYR A 205 13.70 -5.20 -17.17
N GLY A 206 13.29 -3.94 -16.95
CA GLY A 206 13.98 -2.76 -17.43
C GLY A 206 13.70 -2.46 -18.91
N ASP A 207 12.84 -3.20 -19.53
CA ASP A 207 12.45 -3.01 -20.93
C ASP A 207 11.61 -1.74 -21.09
N LYS A 208 11.54 -1.25 -22.34
CA LYS A 208 10.61 -0.17 -22.69
C LYS A 208 9.17 -0.67 -22.48
N PRO A 209 8.33 0.04 -21.69
CA PRO A 209 6.97 -0.41 -21.46
C PRO A 209 6.13 -0.33 -22.75
N HIS A 210 5.10 -1.19 -22.85
CA HIS A 210 4.10 -1.14 -23.90
C HIS A 210 2.69 -1.28 -23.32
N ASP A 211 1.70 -0.73 -24.03
CA ASP A 211 0.30 -0.62 -23.57
C ASP A 211 -0.61 -1.65 -24.25
N ASP A 212 -0.05 -2.62 -24.97
CA ASP A 212 -0.80 -3.70 -25.62
C ASP A 212 -1.59 -4.51 -24.58
N LYS A 213 -2.75 -5.01 -25.00
CA LYS A 213 -3.58 -5.84 -24.13
C LYS A 213 -2.83 -7.14 -23.77
N LEU A 214 -2.64 -7.36 -22.48
CA LEU A 214 -2.06 -8.59 -21.98
C LEU A 214 -3.12 -9.69 -21.86
N PRO A 215 -2.74 -10.97 -22.05
CA PRO A 215 -3.60 -12.08 -21.67
C PRO A 215 -3.84 -12.08 -20.16
N PRO A 216 -4.91 -12.71 -19.67
CA PRO A 216 -5.06 -12.99 -18.24
C PRO A 216 -3.83 -13.73 -17.70
N TYR A 217 -3.49 -13.44 -16.43
CA TYR A 217 -2.41 -14.15 -15.75
C TYR A 217 -2.73 -15.66 -15.66
N ASP A 218 -1.75 -16.49 -16.05
CA ASP A 218 -1.77 -17.95 -15.85
C ASP A 218 -0.47 -18.35 -15.14
N PRO A 219 -0.55 -18.92 -13.92
CA PRO A 219 0.63 -19.32 -13.15
C PRO A 219 1.48 -20.40 -13.81
N ARG A 220 0.92 -21.13 -14.79
CA ARG A 220 1.60 -22.20 -15.54
C ARG A 220 2.26 -21.69 -16.83
N ALA A 221 1.93 -20.49 -17.26
CA ALA A 221 2.52 -19.88 -18.43
C ALA A 221 3.91 -19.28 -18.15
N ALA A 222 4.64 -18.95 -19.20
CA ALA A 222 5.85 -18.15 -19.07
C ALA A 222 5.52 -16.77 -18.48
N LEU A 223 6.41 -16.25 -17.62
CA LEU A 223 6.22 -14.94 -17.00
C LEU A 223 6.13 -13.83 -18.05
N ALA A 224 5.13 -12.96 -17.90
CA ALA A 224 4.93 -11.84 -18.81
C ALA A 224 6.15 -10.91 -18.82
N ARG A 225 6.60 -10.50 -20.01
CA ARG A 225 7.68 -9.53 -20.21
C ARG A 225 7.22 -8.08 -19.99
N SER A 226 5.97 -7.87 -19.60
CA SER A 226 5.41 -6.56 -19.23
C SER A 226 4.88 -6.60 -17.81
N PHE A 227 4.87 -5.46 -17.15
CA PHE A 227 4.10 -5.32 -15.92
C PHE A 227 2.61 -5.52 -16.19
N GLY A 228 1.93 -6.16 -15.26
CA GLY A 228 0.46 -6.17 -15.22
C GLY A 228 -0.11 -4.83 -14.73
N ASN A 229 -1.43 -4.68 -14.84
CA ASN A 229 -2.13 -3.55 -14.19
C ASN A 229 -2.81 -4.04 -12.90
N PRO A 230 -2.45 -3.40 -11.78
CA PRO A 230 -1.54 -2.28 -11.66
C PRO A 230 -0.09 -2.68 -11.33
N VAL A 231 0.87 -1.83 -11.73
CA VAL A 231 2.14 -1.70 -11.02
C VAL A 231 1.81 -0.99 -9.71
N HIS A 232 1.82 -1.71 -8.58
CA HIS A 232 1.08 -1.26 -7.40
C HIS A 232 1.91 -0.58 -6.32
N CYS A 233 3.16 -1.01 -6.12
CA CYS A 233 4.07 -0.35 -5.18
C CYS A 233 5.46 -0.10 -5.78
N VAL A 234 6.18 0.87 -5.20
CA VAL A 234 7.61 1.09 -5.39
C VAL A 234 8.24 1.40 -4.04
N ARG A 235 9.33 0.71 -3.69
CA ARG A 235 10.09 0.92 -2.45
C ARG A 235 11.57 0.92 -2.76
N ILE A 236 12.37 1.61 -1.95
CA ILE A 236 13.82 1.70 -2.14
C ILE A 236 14.50 1.21 -0.88
N SER A 237 15.46 0.31 -1.04
CA SER A 237 16.25 -0.23 0.06
C SER A 237 17.45 0.66 0.42
N ASN A 238 18.01 0.44 1.60
CA ASN A 238 19.18 1.18 2.10
C ASN A 238 20.41 1.06 1.18
N ASP A 239 20.54 -0.06 0.47
CA ASP A 239 21.60 -0.29 -0.53
C ASP A 239 21.23 0.22 -1.94
N GLY A 240 20.10 0.94 -2.06
CA GLY A 240 19.72 1.67 -3.26
C GLY A 240 19.01 0.84 -4.33
N LEU A 241 18.52 -0.36 -4.02
CA LEU A 241 17.72 -1.16 -4.95
C LEU A 241 16.24 -0.73 -4.90
N VAL A 242 15.60 -0.76 -6.07
CA VAL A 242 14.20 -0.40 -6.27
C VAL A 242 13.35 -1.67 -6.35
N TYR A 243 12.44 -1.86 -5.42
CA TYR A 243 11.50 -2.97 -5.34
C TYR A 243 10.15 -2.54 -5.89
N VAL A 244 9.60 -3.31 -6.82
CA VAL A 244 8.37 -2.99 -7.55
C VAL A 244 7.36 -4.12 -7.38
N CYS A 245 6.17 -3.82 -6.89
CA CYS A 245 5.05 -4.76 -6.83
C CYS A 245 4.36 -4.84 -8.19
N ASP A 246 4.59 -5.90 -8.91
CA ASP A 246 3.84 -6.26 -10.11
C ASP A 246 2.66 -7.17 -9.70
N ARG A 247 1.64 -6.51 -9.13
CA ARG A 247 0.56 -7.14 -8.39
C ARG A 247 -0.17 -8.23 -9.18
N ALA A 248 -0.59 -7.91 -10.39
CA ALA A 248 -1.38 -8.83 -11.22
C ALA A 248 -0.57 -10.01 -11.78
N ASN A 249 0.76 -9.97 -11.69
CA ASN A 249 1.66 -11.05 -12.09
C ASN A 249 2.28 -11.79 -10.89
N ASP A 250 1.77 -11.58 -9.69
CA ASP A 250 2.20 -12.25 -8.45
C ASP A 250 3.71 -12.22 -8.23
N ARG A 251 4.32 -11.04 -8.47
CA ARG A 251 5.78 -10.93 -8.35
C ARG A 251 6.26 -9.59 -7.82
N ILE A 252 7.44 -9.62 -7.24
CA ILE A 252 8.25 -8.44 -6.93
C ILE A 252 9.41 -8.44 -7.93
N GLN A 253 9.62 -7.34 -8.64
CA GLN A 253 10.82 -7.15 -9.43
C GLN A 253 11.75 -6.13 -8.77
N VAL A 254 13.06 -6.40 -8.82
CA VAL A 254 14.10 -5.60 -8.19
C VAL A 254 14.99 -5.00 -9.27
N PHE A 255 15.27 -3.69 -9.15
CA PHE A 255 16.02 -2.92 -10.11
C PHE A 255 17.12 -2.08 -9.43
N GLU A 256 18.14 -1.72 -10.18
CA GLU A 256 18.98 -0.56 -9.86
C GLU A 256 18.19 0.74 -10.08
N LYS A 257 18.61 1.85 -9.49
CA LYS A 257 17.93 3.16 -9.62
C LYS A 257 17.83 3.69 -11.07
N ASN A 258 18.69 3.19 -11.97
CA ASN A 258 18.64 3.50 -13.40
C ASN A 258 17.63 2.66 -14.21
N GLY A 259 16.94 1.72 -13.56
CA GLY A 259 15.98 0.82 -14.19
C GLY A 259 16.55 -0.51 -14.67
N LYS A 260 17.84 -0.78 -14.46
CA LYS A 260 18.43 -2.07 -14.81
C LYS A 260 17.88 -3.17 -13.91
N PHE A 261 17.30 -4.21 -14.50
CA PHE A 261 16.78 -5.38 -13.79
C PHE A 261 17.87 -6.14 -13.05
N VAL A 262 17.58 -6.53 -11.81
CA VAL A 262 18.50 -7.30 -10.95
C VAL A 262 17.97 -8.72 -10.73
N LYS A 263 16.75 -8.85 -10.19
CA LYS A 263 16.13 -10.13 -9.86
C LYS A 263 14.62 -10.00 -9.68
N GLU A 264 13.93 -11.14 -9.57
CA GLU A 264 12.51 -11.17 -9.22
C GLU A 264 12.19 -12.29 -8.23
N TYR A 265 11.07 -12.13 -7.53
CA TYR A 265 10.49 -13.12 -6.65
C TYR A 265 9.04 -13.38 -7.04
N ARG A 266 8.67 -14.63 -7.19
CA ARG A 266 7.26 -15.05 -7.36
C ARG A 266 6.64 -15.25 -5.98
N ILE A 267 5.49 -14.61 -5.74
CA ILE A 267 4.84 -14.57 -4.44
C ILE A 267 3.42 -15.10 -4.57
N GLU A 268 3.13 -16.25 -3.95
CA GLU A 268 1.81 -16.91 -4.01
C GLU A 268 1.29 -17.03 -5.47
N PRO A 269 2.05 -17.64 -6.38
CA PRO A 269 1.81 -17.56 -7.83
C PRO A 269 0.50 -18.18 -8.31
N GLU A 270 -0.21 -18.90 -7.46
CA GLU A 270 -1.54 -19.46 -7.76
C GLU A 270 -2.67 -18.44 -7.48
N THR A 271 -2.34 -17.21 -7.07
CA THR A 271 -3.33 -16.17 -6.81
C THR A 271 -3.78 -15.55 -8.14
N LEU A 272 -5.07 -15.67 -8.43
CA LEU A 272 -5.64 -15.17 -9.68
C LEU A 272 -6.30 -13.79 -9.49
N GLN A 273 -6.69 -13.15 -10.59
CA GLN A 273 -7.45 -11.90 -10.68
C GLN A 273 -6.66 -10.70 -10.15
N ASN A 274 -6.80 -10.40 -8.84
CA ASN A 274 -6.21 -9.19 -8.26
C ASN A 274 -4.74 -9.34 -7.88
N GLY A 275 -4.21 -10.56 -7.90
CA GLY A 275 -2.83 -10.89 -7.55
C GLY A 275 -2.51 -10.75 -6.06
N SER A 276 -1.34 -11.25 -5.69
CA SER A 276 -0.91 -11.39 -4.29
C SER A 276 -0.15 -10.18 -3.74
N VAL A 277 0.69 -9.52 -4.55
CA VAL A 277 1.65 -8.52 -4.07
C VAL A 277 1.04 -7.12 -4.11
N TRP A 278 0.32 -6.73 -3.06
CA TRP A 278 -0.32 -5.42 -3.02
C TRP A 278 0.61 -4.31 -2.53
N ASP A 279 1.40 -4.57 -1.51
CA ASP A 279 2.46 -3.66 -1.07
C ASP A 279 3.56 -4.44 -0.36
N LEU A 280 4.69 -3.81 -0.14
CA LEU A 280 5.77 -4.35 0.66
C LEU A 280 6.47 -3.25 1.45
N VAL A 281 7.12 -3.62 2.55
CA VAL A 281 8.12 -2.79 3.22
C VAL A 281 9.32 -3.65 3.59
N LEU A 282 10.47 -3.01 3.76
CA LEU A 282 11.72 -3.65 4.17
C LEU A 282 11.91 -3.51 5.67
N SER A 283 12.55 -4.48 6.31
CA SER A 283 12.83 -4.41 7.74
C SER A 283 13.80 -3.28 8.10
N GLU A 284 13.72 -2.78 9.33
CA GLU A 284 14.49 -1.63 9.82
C GLU A 284 15.93 -1.99 10.25
N ASP A 285 16.30 -3.27 10.27
CA ASP A 285 17.69 -3.64 10.53
C ASP A 285 18.62 -3.13 9.40
N LYS A 286 19.88 -2.82 9.71
CA LYS A 286 20.82 -2.20 8.78
C LYS A 286 20.92 -2.93 7.43
N ALA A 287 20.85 -4.26 7.45
CA ALA A 287 20.92 -5.11 6.26
C ALA A 287 19.57 -5.26 5.55
N GLN A 288 18.46 -4.85 6.21
CA GLN A 288 17.10 -5.07 5.72
C GLN A 288 16.87 -6.52 5.31
N ARG A 289 17.15 -7.45 6.23
CA ARG A 289 17.16 -8.89 5.95
C ARG A 289 15.80 -9.45 5.55
N TYR A 290 14.71 -8.74 5.86
CA TYR A 290 13.36 -9.20 5.61
C TYR A 290 12.58 -8.24 4.71
N ILE A 291 11.69 -8.82 3.92
CA ILE A 291 10.63 -8.12 3.21
C ILE A 291 9.30 -8.55 3.84
N PHE A 292 8.50 -7.59 4.24
CA PHE A 292 7.11 -7.82 4.65
C PHE A 292 6.21 -7.51 3.46
N VAL A 293 5.29 -8.42 3.11
CA VAL A 293 4.40 -8.27 1.97
C VAL A 293 2.95 -8.31 2.43
N ALA A 294 2.18 -7.34 1.97
CA ALA A 294 0.73 -7.35 2.08
C ALA A 294 0.14 -8.17 0.92
N ASP A 295 -0.34 -9.36 1.22
CA ASP A 295 -1.06 -10.21 0.27
C ASP A 295 -2.57 -9.93 0.39
N GLY A 296 -3.02 -8.92 -0.35
CA GLY A 296 -4.38 -8.41 -0.22
C GLY A 296 -5.45 -9.37 -0.71
N ALA A 297 -5.17 -10.17 -1.72
CA ALA A 297 -6.14 -11.14 -2.23
C ALA A 297 -6.37 -12.30 -1.26
N ASN A 298 -5.30 -12.83 -0.65
CA ASN A 298 -5.38 -13.91 0.32
C ASN A 298 -5.58 -13.41 1.77
N ASN A 299 -5.61 -12.09 1.98
CA ASN A 299 -5.84 -11.46 3.29
C ASN A 299 -4.86 -11.95 4.36
N GLN A 300 -3.58 -11.94 4.05
CA GLN A 300 -2.48 -12.35 4.92
C GLN A 300 -1.28 -11.41 4.78
N MET A 301 -0.36 -11.49 5.72
CA MET A 301 0.95 -10.85 5.68
C MET A 301 2.02 -11.92 5.55
N LEU A 302 2.99 -11.69 4.68
CA LEU A 302 4.12 -12.59 4.49
C LEU A 302 5.40 -11.96 5.01
N VAL A 303 6.27 -12.77 5.59
CA VAL A 303 7.65 -12.41 5.95
C VAL A 303 8.58 -13.20 5.03
N LEU A 304 9.33 -12.49 4.21
CA LEU A 304 10.27 -13.09 3.27
C LEU A 304 11.71 -12.82 3.69
N GLU A 305 12.59 -13.76 3.42
CA GLU A 305 14.03 -13.50 3.38
C GLU A 305 14.36 -12.64 2.15
N ARG A 306 15.00 -11.48 2.35
CA ARG A 306 15.24 -10.52 1.28
C ARG A 306 16.15 -11.05 0.17
N ASP A 307 17.15 -11.86 0.50
CA ASP A 307 18.12 -12.33 -0.49
C ASP A 307 17.52 -13.34 -1.46
N SER A 308 16.78 -14.30 -0.93
CA SER A 308 16.20 -15.42 -1.70
C SER A 308 14.76 -15.18 -2.16
N GLY A 309 14.01 -14.28 -1.49
CA GLY A 309 12.56 -14.13 -1.66
C GLY A 309 11.75 -15.27 -1.04
N LYS A 310 12.40 -16.17 -0.28
CA LYS A 310 11.74 -17.29 0.38
C LYS A 310 10.79 -16.79 1.46
N VAL A 311 9.53 -17.28 1.45
CA VAL A 311 8.56 -17.04 2.53
C VAL A 311 9.01 -17.82 3.76
N LEU A 312 9.33 -17.11 4.84
CA LEU A 312 9.77 -17.65 6.11
C LEU A 312 8.61 -17.87 7.07
N SER A 313 7.65 -16.95 7.08
CA SER A 313 6.45 -17.06 7.91
C SER A 313 5.28 -16.31 7.30
N ARG A 314 4.09 -16.60 7.82
CA ARG A 314 2.84 -15.92 7.50
C ARG A 314 2.14 -15.57 8.82
N PHE A 315 1.49 -14.42 8.84
CA PHE A 315 0.67 -14.04 10.00
C PHE A 315 -0.61 -13.35 9.54
N SER A 316 -1.55 -13.22 10.48
CA SER A 316 -2.91 -12.78 10.20
C SER A 316 -3.72 -13.82 9.40
N ARG A 317 -4.99 -13.53 9.18
CA ARG A 317 -5.94 -14.38 8.44
C ARG A 317 -7.12 -13.54 7.95
N PRO A 318 -7.92 -14.04 7.00
CA PRO A 318 -9.14 -13.36 6.56
C PRO A 318 -10.13 -13.12 7.71
N GLY A 319 -10.64 -11.89 7.83
CA GLY A 319 -11.67 -11.54 8.80
C GLY A 319 -11.75 -10.04 9.09
N ARG A 320 -12.49 -9.67 10.15
CA ARG A 320 -12.75 -8.27 10.54
C ARG A 320 -12.45 -7.96 12.00
N MET A 321 -12.04 -8.96 12.77
CA MET A 321 -11.58 -8.73 14.15
C MET A 321 -10.18 -8.11 14.14
N ALA A 322 -9.76 -7.57 15.29
CA ALA A 322 -8.41 -7.06 15.42
C ALA A 322 -7.38 -8.15 15.10
N GLY A 323 -6.41 -7.84 14.27
CA GLY A 323 -5.39 -8.79 13.79
C GLY A 323 -5.82 -9.66 12.62
N GLU A 324 -7.09 -9.71 12.26
CA GLU A 324 -7.56 -10.28 11.00
C GLU A 324 -7.51 -9.24 9.90
N LEU A 325 -7.47 -9.63 8.63
CA LEU A 325 -7.35 -8.74 7.49
C LEU A 325 -8.52 -8.88 6.52
N LYS A 326 -8.92 -7.77 5.93
CA LYS A 326 -9.85 -7.73 4.81
C LYS A 326 -9.37 -6.74 3.76
N TRP A 327 -8.88 -7.26 2.64
CA TRP A 327 -8.32 -6.48 1.56
C TRP A 327 -7.23 -5.52 2.06
N VAL A 328 -6.20 -6.09 2.74
CA VAL A 328 -5.00 -5.33 3.09
C VAL A 328 -4.38 -4.78 1.82
N HIS A 329 -4.21 -3.46 1.76
CA HIS A 329 -3.96 -2.76 0.53
C HIS A 329 -2.59 -2.08 0.49
N ASN A 330 -2.24 -1.45 1.59
CA ASN A 330 -1.00 -0.71 1.71
C ASN A 330 -0.44 -0.92 3.13
N MET A 331 0.85 -0.74 3.29
CA MET A 331 1.51 -0.93 4.58
C MET A 331 2.67 0.04 4.78
N ALA A 332 3.01 0.28 6.05
CA ALA A 332 4.14 1.09 6.47
C ALA A 332 4.83 0.46 7.68
N ILE A 333 6.06 0.88 7.96
CA ILE A 333 6.86 0.42 9.09
C ILE A 333 7.42 1.63 9.84
N ASP A 334 7.43 1.59 11.18
CA ASP A 334 8.06 2.62 11.99
C ASP A 334 9.52 2.25 12.36
N SER A 335 10.25 3.18 12.95
CA SER A 335 11.66 3.00 13.34
C SER A 335 11.89 1.88 14.36
N LYS A 336 10.84 1.40 15.02
CA LYS A 336 10.86 0.28 15.97
C LYS A 336 10.53 -1.06 15.31
N GLY A 337 10.23 -1.04 14.01
CA GLY A 337 9.84 -2.22 13.24
C GLY A 337 8.38 -2.63 13.43
N ASN A 338 7.52 -1.80 14.00
CA ASN A 338 6.09 -2.08 14.03
C ASN A 338 5.49 -1.85 12.64
N LEU A 339 4.58 -2.72 12.23
CA LEU A 339 3.89 -2.63 10.96
C LEU A 339 2.53 -1.94 11.11
N TYR A 340 2.18 -1.15 10.13
CA TYR A 340 0.87 -0.52 10.00
C TYR A 340 0.24 -0.94 8.68
N THR A 341 -1.04 -1.29 8.70
CA THR A 341 -1.79 -1.75 7.53
C THR A 341 -2.97 -0.83 7.24
N ALA A 342 -3.27 -0.67 5.96
CA ALA A 342 -4.45 0.02 5.46
C ALA A 342 -5.33 -0.98 4.70
N GLU A 343 -6.65 -0.96 4.94
CA GLU A 343 -7.59 -1.91 4.36
C GLU A 343 -8.67 -1.20 3.53
N VAL A 344 -8.86 -1.69 2.31
CA VAL A 344 -9.91 -1.23 1.38
C VAL A 344 -11.11 -2.18 1.33
N GLY A 345 -11.97 -2.03 0.33
CA GLY A 345 -13.19 -2.84 0.21
C GLY A 345 -14.07 -2.69 1.43
N THR A 346 -14.40 -3.78 2.10
CA THR A 346 -15.20 -3.78 3.33
C THR A 346 -14.35 -3.79 4.62
N GLY A 347 -13.02 -3.73 4.52
CA GLY A 347 -12.11 -3.60 5.66
C GLY A 347 -12.22 -2.22 6.31
N ARG A 348 -12.02 -1.15 5.54
CA ARG A 348 -12.23 0.27 5.91
C ARG A 348 -11.58 0.67 7.23
N ARG A 349 -10.35 0.24 7.46
CA ARG A 349 -9.60 0.53 8.69
C ARG A 349 -8.11 0.58 8.46
N ALA A 350 -7.39 1.10 9.45
CA ALA A 350 -5.97 0.91 9.63
C ALA A 350 -5.72 0.12 10.90
N GLN A 351 -4.67 -0.70 10.94
CA GLN A 351 -4.28 -1.48 12.12
C GLN A 351 -2.79 -1.34 12.37
N LYS A 352 -2.38 -1.51 13.62
CA LYS A 352 -0.98 -1.58 14.06
C LYS A 352 -0.65 -2.99 14.51
N PHE A 353 0.48 -3.49 14.06
CA PHE A 353 1.06 -4.76 14.50
C PHE A 353 2.40 -4.48 15.17
N LEU A 354 2.46 -4.71 16.47
CA LEU A 354 3.67 -4.56 17.27
C LEU A 354 4.64 -5.69 16.93
N ARG A 355 5.88 -5.33 16.65
CA ARG A 355 6.96 -6.32 16.58
C ARG A 355 7.17 -6.93 17.95
N VAL A 356 7.15 -8.26 18.03
CA VAL A 356 7.44 -9.03 19.25
C VAL A 356 8.68 -9.90 19.03
N GLY A 357 9.49 -10.06 20.06
CA GLY A 357 10.79 -10.74 19.93
C GLY A 357 11.91 -9.79 19.45
N ASN A 358 13.13 -10.24 19.63
CA ASN A 358 14.36 -9.48 19.29
C ASN A 358 14.63 -9.48 17.79
#